data_e93da162d5f319ac3dfaa946beec5c00
#
_entry.id   e93da162d5f319ac3dfaa946beec5c00
#
_cell.length_a   1.000
_cell.length_b   1.000
_cell.length_c   1.000
_cell.angle_alpha   90.00
_cell.angle_beta   90.00
_cell.angle_gamma   90.00
#
_symmetry.space_group_name_H-M   'P 1'
#
loop_
_entity.id
_entity.type
_entity.pdbx_description
1 polymer ?
#
loop_
_entity_poly.entity_id
_entity_poly.type
_entity_poly.pdbx_seq_one_letter_code
_entity_poly.pdbx_strand_id
1 'polypeptide(L)'
;LQEDIIKLINSKESSLLSKIEVGDKIKILINDKGELLKMFYIDDIKSGIQAERNEDSYSISKYVSKIEKVKVFKHVIIEDSMYVSGLKENVPDSVLMDLAFINGWDIDFTHDIRKGDSYSIIYEEIIINGEKAIDGDILISEFTNRDKKFIAVRYDLDSNTSEYFNLDGQNVKKAFLRSPVKLSYISSKYNLNRRHPVLHTIRAHKGVDYAANKGSPIRATGDGTVLFAEYNGGCGNEIKIKHSEDYVTRYCHLDKFSSRTKVGRKVKPVSYTHLTLPTT
;
A
#
# COMPACT_ATOMS: atom_id res chain seq x y z
N LEU A 1 26.27 -32.17 14.81
CA LEU A 1 26.03 -30.98 13.98
C LEU A 1 27.35 -30.37 13.44
N GLN A 2 28.44 -30.23 14.24
CA GLN A 2 29.72 -29.70 13.73
C GLN A 2 30.31 -30.58 12.64
N GLU A 3 30.33 -31.90 12.85
CA GLU A 3 30.78 -32.87 11.84
C GLU A 3 29.94 -32.82 10.57
N ASP A 4 28.62 -32.62 10.72
CA ASP A 4 27.69 -32.51 9.59
C ASP A 4 27.98 -31.25 8.75
N ILE A 5 28.33 -30.13 9.38
CA ILE A 5 28.71 -28.89 8.68
C ILE A 5 29.99 -29.12 7.87
N ILE A 6 30.97 -29.82 8.44
CA ILE A 6 32.22 -30.15 7.73
C ILE A 6 31.95 -31.06 6.53
N LYS A 7 31.09 -32.08 6.70
CA LYS A 7 30.68 -32.97 5.60
C LYS A 7 29.94 -32.21 4.51
N LEU A 8 29.09 -31.27 4.91
CA LEU A 8 28.31 -30.42 3.99
C LEU A 8 29.22 -29.51 3.16
N ILE A 9 30.20 -28.86 3.76
CA ILE A 9 31.19 -28.02 3.08
C ILE A 9 32.06 -28.81 2.11
N ASN A 10 32.38 -30.05 2.45
CA ASN A 10 33.19 -30.93 1.60
C ASN A 10 32.38 -31.70 0.56
N SER A 11 31.07 -31.54 0.54
CA SER A 11 30.19 -32.21 -0.43
C SER A 11 30.34 -31.61 -1.83
N LYS A 12 30.03 -32.43 -2.84
CA LYS A 12 29.93 -31.99 -4.21
C LYS A 12 28.86 -30.87 -4.30
N GLU A 13 29.15 -29.81 -5.03
CA GLU A 13 28.24 -28.63 -5.19
C GLU A 13 28.09 -27.75 -3.93
N SER A 14 28.99 -27.86 -2.95
CA SER A 14 29.04 -26.97 -1.78
C SER A 14 29.21 -25.50 -2.13
N SER A 15 29.69 -25.18 -3.35
CA SER A 15 29.75 -23.82 -3.88
C SER A 15 28.37 -23.12 -3.95
N LEU A 16 27.28 -23.86 -4.00
CA LEU A 16 25.93 -23.29 -3.94
C LEU A 16 25.68 -22.60 -2.59
N LEU A 17 26.29 -23.10 -1.51
CA LEU A 17 26.13 -22.56 -0.16
C LEU A 17 26.85 -21.22 0.05
N SER A 18 27.75 -20.83 -0.87
CA SER A 18 28.45 -19.53 -0.80
C SER A 18 27.53 -18.31 -0.93
N LYS A 19 26.26 -18.53 -1.30
CA LYS A 19 25.23 -17.48 -1.34
C LYS A 19 24.64 -17.15 0.03
N ILE A 20 24.88 -18.00 1.04
CA ILE A 20 24.32 -17.80 2.38
C ILE A 20 25.12 -16.72 3.09
N GLU A 21 24.42 -15.67 3.52
CA GLU A 21 25.01 -14.53 4.23
C GLU A 21 24.65 -14.52 5.72
N VAL A 22 25.40 -13.75 6.49
CA VAL A 22 25.14 -13.60 7.92
C VAL A 22 23.83 -12.86 8.12
N GLY A 23 22.90 -13.50 8.81
CA GLY A 23 21.54 -12.97 9.05
C GLY A 23 20.44 -13.71 8.28
N ASP A 24 20.82 -14.54 7.31
CA ASP A 24 19.87 -15.37 6.56
C ASP A 24 19.22 -16.44 7.44
N LYS A 25 18.02 -16.83 7.07
CA LYS A 25 17.26 -17.88 7.75
C LYS A 25 17.46 -19.22 7.07
N ILE A 26 17.90 -20.20 7.85
CA ILE A 26 18.07 -21.59 7.42
C ILE A 26 17.11 -22.46 8.23
N LYS A 27 16.30 -23.26 7.54
CA LYS A 27 15.52 -24.34 8.18
C LYS A 27 16.37 -25.61 8.20
N ILE A 28 16.49 -26.28 9.34
CA ILE A 28 17.19 -27.55 9.48
C ILE A 28 16.24 -28.61 10.04
N LEU A 29 16.40 -29.83 9.58
CA LEU A 29 15.80 -31.04 10.14
C LEU A 29 16.93 -31.91 10.73
N ILE A 30 16.80 -32.22 12.00
CA ILE A 30 17.73 -33.08 12.73
C ILE A 30 17.02 -34.34 13.24
N ASN A 31 17.74 -35.43 13.41
CA ASN A 31 17.23 -36.64 14.07
C ASN A 31 17.38 -36.55 15.59
N ASP A 32 16.91 -37.58 16.30
CA ASP A 32 16.98 -37.68 17.77
C ASP A 32 18.44 -37.71 18.30
N LYS A 33 19.41 -38.02 17.45
CA LYS A 33 20.85 -38.02 17.78
C LYS A 33 21.51 -36.65 17.53
N GLY A 34 20.75 -35.64 17.06
CA GLY A 34 21.27 -34.32 16.73
C GLY A 34 22.01 -34.24 15.41
N GLU A 35 21.91 -35.26 14.55
CA GLU A 35 22.54 -35.27 13.23
C GLU A 35 21.66 -34.55 12.22
N LEU A 36 22.25 -33.76 11.33
CA LEU A 36 21.57 -33.05 10.28
C LEU A 36 21.05 -34.00 9.20
N LEU A 37 19.74 -34.05 9.00
CA LEU A 37 19.08 -34.81 7.94
C LEU A 37 18.85 -33.99 6.69
N LYS A 38 18.34 -32.76 6.86
CA LYS A 38 18.06 -31.83 5.77
C LYS A 38 18.33 -30.39 6.19
N MET A 39 18.74 -29.59 5.22
CA MET A 39 18.87 -28.16 5.35
C MET A 39 18.16 -27.51 4.17
N PHE A 40 17.45 -26.42 4.45
CA PHE A 40 16.80 -25.57 3.44
C PHE A 40 17.24 -24.13 3.66
N TYR A 41 17.78 -23.53 2.64
CA TYR A 41 18.02 -22.10 2.53
C TYR A 41 17.10 -21.51 1.47
N ILE A 42 16.33 -20.52 1.81
CA ILE A 42 15.40 -19.85 0.90
C ILE A 42 16.05 -18.54 0.47
N ASP A 43 16.56 -18.51 -0.76
CA ASP A 43 17.22 -17.37 -1.38
C ASP A 43 16.17 -16.35 -1.89
N ASP A 44 15.06 -16.85 -2.45
CA ASP A 44 13.94 -16.11 -3.00
C ASP A 44 12.64 -16.87 -2.73
N ILE A 45 11.51 -16.18 -2.84
CA ILE A 45 10.16 -16.77 -2.73
C ILE A 45 10.01 -18.02 -3.62
N LYS A 46 10.67 -18.04 -4.78
CA LYS A 46 10.54 -19.08 -5.81
C LYS A 46 11.58 -20.18 -5.72
N SER A 47 12.71 -19.93 -5.10
CA SER A 47 13.85 -20.85 -5.18
C SER A 47 14.71 -20.80 -3.93
N GLY A 48 15.50 -21.83 -3.77
CA GLY A 48 16.43 -21.94 -2.68
C GLY A 48 17.45 -23.03 -2.94
N ILE A 49 18.16 -23.41 -1.88
CA ILE A 49 19.13 -24.49 -1.85
C ILE A 49 18.69 -25.48 -0.79
N GLN A 50 18.70 -26.76 -1.14
CA GLN A 50 18.50 -27.83 -0.19
C GLN A 50 19.72 -28.73 -0.13
N ALA A 51 19.98 -29.24 1.06
CA ALA A 51 20.96 -30.31 1.29
C ALA A 51 20.27 -31.45 2.00
N GLU A 52 20.44 -32.65 1.49
CA GLU A 52 19.92 -33.90 2.07
C GLU A 52 21.07 -34.85 2.39
N ARG A 53 21.01 -35.51 3.54
CA ARG A 53 21.98 -36.50 3.96
C ARG A 53 21.83 -37.76 3.13
N ASN A 54 22.96 -38.21 2.57
CA ASN A 54 23.11 -39.51 1.89
C ASN A 54 24.23 -40.29 2.58
N GLU A 55 23.88 -41.28 3.39
CA GLU A 55 24.85 -42.07 4.16
C GLU A 55 25.87 -41.17 4.89
N ASP A 56 27.09 -41.03 4.37
CA ASP A 56 28.18 -40.25 4.95
C ASP A 56 28.44 -38.89 4.31
N SER A 57 27.64 -38.49 3.37
CA SER A 57 27.78 -37.21 2.63
C SER A 57 26.46 -36.45 2.52
N TYR A 58 26.48 -35.28 1.89
CA TYR A 58 25.30 -34.50 1.57
C TYR A 58 25.17 -34.31 0.06
N SER A 59 23.95 -34.47 -0.42
CA SER A 59 23.56 -34.04 -1.77
C SER A 59 23.01 -32.59 -1.70
N ILE A 60 23.67 -31.67 -2.37
CA ILE A 60 23.28 -30.27 -2.40
C ILE A 60 22.70 -29.99 -3.79
N SER A 61 21.48 -29.38 -3.82
CA SER A 61 20.80 -29.05 -5.05
C SER A 61 20.00 -27.76 -4.92
N LYS A 62 19.76 -27.12 -6.04
CA LYS A 62 18.75 -26.06 -6.12
C LYS A 62 17.37 -26.70 -6.01
N TYR A 63 16.48 -26.05 -5.26
CA TYR A 63 15.10 -26.46 -5.21
C TYR A 63 14.18 -25.31 -5.62
N VAL A 64 13.06 -25.64 -6.22
CA VAL A 64 12.03 -24.67 -6.60
C VAL A 64 10.86 -24.86 -5.66
N SER A 65 10.44 -23.77 -5.02
CA SER A 65 9.29 -23.79 -4.12
C SER A 65 8.01 -24.10 -4.87
N LYS A 66 7.19 -24.99 -4.31
CA LYS A 66 5.82 -25.15 -4.79
C LYS A 66 5.02 -23.95 -4.35
N ILE A 67 4.65 -23.11 -5.30
CA ILE A 67 3.85 -21.91 -5.07
C ILE A 67 2.42 -22.21 -5.51
N GLU A 68 1.50 -22.00 -4.60
CA GLU A 68 0.07 -22.10 -4.86
C GLU A 68 -0.59 -20.76 -4.55
N LYS A 69 -1.54 -20.34 -5.36
CA LYS A 69 -2.38 -19.18 -5.12
C LYS A 69 -3.77 -19.64 -4.73
N VAL A 70 -4.18 -19.32 -3.52
CA VAL A 70 -5.49 -19.66 -3.00
C VAL A 70 -6.36 -18.41 -2.96
N LYS A 71 -7.56 -18.48 -3.51
CA LYS A 71 -8.52 -17.38 -3.48
C LYS A 71 -9.30 -17.43 -2.18
N VAL A 72 -9.30 -16.33 -1.45
CA VAL A 72 -10.01 -16.17 -0.18
C VAL A 72 -11.12 -15.15 -0.36
N PHE A 73 -12.33 -15.52 0.02
CA PHE A 73 -13.48 -14.63 0.06
C PHE A 73 -13.71 -14.12 1.47
N LYS A 74 -13.96 -12.83 1.61
CA LYS A 74 -14.41 -12.19 2.84
C LYS A 74 -15.59 -11.26 2.57
N HIS A 75 -16.56 -11.28 3.48
CA HIS A 75 -17.64 -10.31 3.53
C HIS A 75 -17.65 -9.68 4.93
N VAL A 76 -17.65 -8.36 5.00
CA VAL A 76 -17.54 -7.61 6.25
C VAL A 76 -18.62 -6.54 6.31
N ILE A 77 -19.38 -6.53 7.41
CA ILE A 77 -20.31 -5.45 7.75
C ILE A 77 -19.56 -4.47 8.66
N ILE A 78 -19.62 -3.20 8.33
CA ILE A 78 -18.90 -2.15 9.07
C ILE A 78 -19.72 -1.75 10.31
N GLU A 79 -19.12 -1.93 11.48
CA GLU A 79 -19.71 -1.50 12.76
C GLU A 79 -19.09 -0.19 13.26
N ASP A 80 -17.77 -0.05 13.13
CA ASP A 80 -16.99 1.11 13.57
C ASP A 80 -16.30 1.79 12.37
N SER A 81 -15.28 1.16 11.85
CA SER A 81 -14.55 1.58 10.66
C SER A 81 -14.31 0.40 9.74
N MET A 82 -14.06 0.66 8.47
CA MET A 82 -13.71 -0.37 7.48
C MET A 82 -12.54 -1.24 7.98
N TYR A 83 -11.51 -0.58 8.51
CA TYR A 83 -10.29 -1.24 8.97
C TYR A 83 -10.52 -2.09 10.23
N VAL A 84 -11.12 -1.52 11.29
CA VAL A 84 -11.36 -2.23 12.55
C VAL A 84 -12.32 -3.41 12.36
N SER A 85 -13.39 -3.22 11.59
CA SER A 85 -14.34 -4.30 11.28
C SER A 85 -13.69 -5.41 10.47
N GLY A 86 -12.79 -5.07 9.54
CA GLY A 86 -12.03 -6.05 8.78
C GLY A 86 -11.06 -6.88 9.62
N LEU A 87 -10.35 -6.25 10.54
CA LEU A 87 -9.47 -6.99 11.46
C LEU A 87 -10.24 -7.99 12.33
N LYS A 88 -11.45 -7.63 12.81
CA LYS A 88 -12.32 -8.53 13.57
C LYS A 88 -12.70 -9.77 12.76
N GLU A 89 -12.88 -9.62 11.45
CA GLU A 89 -13.19 -10.71 10.51
C GLU A 89 -11.93 -11.41 9.94
N ASN A 90 -10.76 -11.18 10.56
CA ASN A 90 -9.49 -11.74 10.14
C ASN A 90 -9.14 -11.43 8.66
N VAL A 91 -9.44 -10.22 8.20
CA VAL A 91 -8.89 -9.70 6.95
C VAL A 91 -7.49 -9.17 7.24
N PRO A 92 -6.48 -9.59 6.48
CA PRO A 92 -5.11 -9.12 6.70
C PRO A 92 -4.95 -7.61 6.55
N ASP A 93 -4.02 -7.04 7.31
CA ASP A 93 -3.72 -5.60 7.31
C ASP A 93 -3.36 -5.07 5.91
N SER A 94 -2.50 -5.79 5.19
CA SER A 94 -2.11 -5.47 3.82
C SER A 94 -3.33 -5.38 2.89
N VAL A 95 -4.23 -6.36 2.96
CA VAL A 95 -5.45 -6.42 2.13
C VAL A 95 -6.41 -5.27 2.47
N LEU A 96 -6.53 -4.90 3.76
CA LEU A 96 -7.34 -3.74 4.16
C LEU A 96 -6.76 -2.42 3.64
N MET A 97 -5.43 -2.29 3.63
CA MET A 97 -4.77 -1.11 3.06
C MET A 97 -4.97 -1.02 1.54
N ASP A 98 -4.90 -2.14 0.85
CA ASP A 98 -5.16 -2.21 -0.60
C ASP A 98 -6.62 -1.89 -0.91
N LEU A 99 -7.57 -2.41 -0.14
CA LEU A 99 -8.98 -2.09 -0.27
C LEU A 99 -9.23 -0.58 -0.09
N ALA A 100 -8.59 0.03 0.91
CA ALA A 100 -8.65 1.47 1.12
C ALA A 100 -8.05 2.25 -0.05
N PHE A 101 -6.97 1.75 -0.64
CA PHE A 101 -6.35 2.37 -1.81
C PHE A 101 -7.24 2.28 -3.06
N ILE A 102 -7.81 1.10 -3.34
CA ILE A 102 -8.66 0.86 -4.51
C ILE A 102 -9.90 1.77 -4.47
N ASN A 103 -10.58 1.84 -3.32
CA ASN A 103 -11.84 2.56 -3.19
C ASN A 103 -11.67 4.03 -2.76
N GLY A 104 -10.48 4.44 -2.34
CA GLY A 104 -10.20 5.80 -1.83
C GLY A 104 -10.32 6.92 -2.86
N TRP A 105 -10.53 6.59 -4.12
CA TRP A 105 -10.83 7.54 -5.19
C TRP A 105 -12.30 7.97 -5.18
N ASP A 106 -13.18 7.11 -4.68
CA ASP A 106 -14.63 7.32 -4.60
C ASP A 106 -15.13 7.57 -3.17
N ILE A 107 -14.49 6.97 -2.18
CA ILE A 107 -14.93 6.95 -0.78
C ILE A 107 -13.89 7.65 0.09
N ASP A 108 -14.33 8.64 0.85
CA ASP A 108 -13.55 9.19 1.96
C ASP A 108 -13.82 8.34 3.21
N PHE A 109 -12.89 7.44 3.51
CA PHE A 109 -13.01 6.51 4.64
C PHE A 109 -13.10 7.19 6.02
N THR A 110 -12.78 8.48 6.10
CA THR A 110 -12.91 9.26 7.33
C THR A 110 -14.32 9.84 7.50
N HIS A 111 -14.96 10.22 6.39
CA HIS A 111 -16.20 11.02 6.44
C HIS A 111 -17.42 10.33 5.83
N ASP A 112 -17.21 9.40 4.90
CA ASP A 112 -18.33 8.79 4.18
C ASP A 112 -18.86 7.52 4.82
N ILE A 113 -18.00 6.79 5.56
CA ILE A 113 -18.33 5.49 6.16
C ILE A 113 -19.41 5.62 7.24
N ARG A 114 -20.33 4.69 7.24
CA ARG A 114 -21.41 4.57 8.23
C ARG A 114 -21.53 3.14 8.74
N LYS A 115 -22.02 2.99 9.96
CA LYS A 115 -22.43 1.70 10.48
C LYS A 115 -23.48 1.08 9.57
N GLY A 116 -23.30 -0.18 9.20
CA GLY A 116 -24.15 -0.90 8.25
C GLY A 116 -23.65 -0.88 6.81
N ASP A 117 -22.70 -0.02 6.45
CA ASP A 117 -21.95 -0.17 5.19
C ASP A 117 -21.23 -1.52 5.19
N SER A 118 -20.88 -2.03 4.02
CA SER A 118 -20.24 -3.34 3.92
C SER A 118 -19.28 -3.43 2.75
N TYR A 119 -18.42 -4.42 2.79
CA TYR A 119 -17.63 -4.79 1.62
C TYR A 119 -17.46 -6.30 1.49
N SER A 120 -17.36 -6.74 0.25
CA SER A 120 -16.98 -8.10 -0.12
C SER A 120 -15.71 -8.05 -0.94
N ILE A 121 -14.77 -8.93 -0.64
CA ILE A 121 -13.50 -9.01 -1.35
C ILE A 121 -13.16 -10.45 -1.68
N ILE A 122 -12.52 -10.65 -2.83
CA ILE A 122 -11.78 -11.85 -3.16
C ILE A 122 -10.32 -11.43 -3.34
N TYR A 123 -9.43 -12.00 -2.55
CA TYR A 123 -7.99 -11.76 -2.65
C TYR A 123 -7.22 -13.07 -2.74
N GLU A 124 -5.97 -13.02 -3.16
CA GLU A 124 -5.09 -14.19 -3.21
C GLU A 124 -4.31 -14.35 -1.90
N GLU A 125 -4.10 -15.59 -1.46
CA GLU A 125 -3.06 -15.97 -0.53
C GLU A 125 -2.01 -16.78 -1.25
N ILE A 126 -0.75 -16.44 -1.06
CA ILE A 126 0.37 -17.17 -1.66
C ILE A 126 0.87 -18.19 -0.63
N ILE A 127 0.68 -19.44 -0.97
CA ILE A 127 1.12 -20.59 -0.18
C ILE A 127 2.44 -21.09 -0.77
N ILE A 128 3.46 -21.22 0.06
CA ILE A 128 4.77 -21.72 -0.33
C ILE A 128 5.04 -23.01 0.45
N ASN A 129 5.21 -24.10 -0.28
CA ASN A 129 5.44 -25.42 0.31
C ASN A 129 4.38 -25.84 1.36
N GLY A 130 3.13 -25.43 1.15
CA GLY A 130 2.01 -25.75 2.04
C GLY A 130 1.79 -24.78 3.20
N GLU A 131 2.66 -23.77 3.38
CA GLU A 131 2.52 -22.72 4.40
C GLU A 131 2.15 -21.38 3.78
N LYS A 132 1.26 -20.63 4.43
CA LYS A 132 0.92 -19.26 3.99
C LYS A 132 2.15 -18.36 4.17
N ALA A 133 2.58 -17.76 3.08
CA ALA A 133 3.75 -16.90 3.05
C ALA A 133 3.40 -15.40 2.95
N ILE A 134 2.47 -15.05 2.05
CA ILE A 134 2.15 -13.65 1.72
C ILE A 134 0.65 -13.53 1.43
N ASP A 135 0.06 -12.40 1.82
CA ASP A 135 -1.23 -11.96 1.30
C ASP A 135 -1.00 -11.30 -0.06
N GLY A 136 -1.68 -11.80 -1.06
CA GLY A 136 -1.57 -11.31 -2.43
C GLY A 136 -2.61 -10.23 -2.73
N ASP A 137 -2.77 -9.94 -4.01
CA ASP A 137 -3.61 -8.85 -4.50
C ASP A 137 -5.10 -9.14 -4.32
N ILE A 138 -5.89 -8.09 -4.15
CA ILE A 138 -7.35 -8.15 -4.28
C ILE A 138 -7.68 -8.37 -5.76
N LEU A 139 -8.44 -9.42 -6.06
CA LEU A 139 -8.91 -9.72 -7.42
C LEU A 139 -10.20 -8.97 -7.74
N ILE A 140 -11.12 -8.94 -6.77
CA ILE A 140 -12.41 -8.27 -6.89
C ILE A 140 -12.75 -7.66 -5.55
N SER A 141 -13.28 -6.44 -5.55
CA SER A 141 -13.94 -5.83 -4.41
C SER A 141 -15.29 -5.26 -4.80
N GLU A 142 -16.29 -5.44 -3.93
CA GLU A 142 -17.54 -4.72 -3.94
C GLU A 142 -17.63 -3.97 -2.61
N PHE A 143 -17.73 -2.65 -2.63
CA PHE A 143 -17.92 -1.82 -1.45
C PHE A 143 -19.29 -1.15 -1.52
N THR A 144 -20.12 -1.36 -0.51
CA THR A 144 -21.44 -0.71 -0.39
C THR A 144 -21.34 0.41 0.64
N ASN A 145 -21.53 1.64 0.20
CA ASN A 145 -21.54 2.82 1.06
C ASN A 145 -22.86 3.59 0.79
N ARG A 146 -23.70 3.70 1.82
CA ARG A 146 -25.01 4.37 1.72
C ARG A 146 -25.82 3.89 0.51
N ASP A 147 -25.99 2.58 0.39
CA ASP A 147 -26.71 1.88 -0.69
C ASP A 147 -26.07 2.02 -2.09
N LYS A 148 -24.99 2.76 -2.23
CA LYS A 148 -24.24 2.85 -3.47
C LYS A 148 -23.13 1.79 -3.50
N LYS A 149 -23.11 1.01 -4.59
CA LYS A 149 -22.08 -0.01 -4.81
C LYS A 149 -20.92 0.54 -5.64
N PHE A 150 -19.71 0.21 -5.20
CA PHE A 150 -18.46 0.49 -5.89
C PHE A 150 -17.79 -0.86 -6.13
N ILE A 151 -17.67 -1.25 -7.39
CA ILE A 151 -17.08 -2.52 -7.78
C ILE A 151 -15.76 -2.24 -8.47
N ALA A 152 -14.73 -2.99 -8.08
CA ALA A 152 -13.42 -2.93 -8.69
C ALA A 152 -12.92 -4.34 -8.99
N VAL A 153 -12.54 -4.58 -10.24
CA VAL A 153 -12.01 -5.84 -10.73
C VAL A 153 -10.57 -5.61 -11.18
N ARG A 154 -9.66 -6.41 -10.66
CA ARG A 154 -8.25 -6.39 -11.08
C ARG A 154 -8.11 -6.96 -12.49
N TYR A 155 -7.36 -6.25 -13.32
CA TYR A 155 -7.03 -6.67 -14.66
C TYR A 155 -5.53 -6.49 -14.92
N ASP A 156 -4.87 -7.53 -15.41
CA ASP A 156 -3.47 -7.50 -15.76
C ASP A 156 -3.32 -6.92 -17.17
N LEU A 157 -2.74 -5.73 -17.27
CA LEU A 157 -2.47 -5.05 -18.55
C LEU A 157 -1.29 -5.68 -19.27
N ASP A 158 -0.28 -6.10 -18.49
CA ASP A 158 0.90 -6.82 -18.95
C ASP A 158 1.46 -7.69 -17.81
N SER A 159 2.62 -8.33 -18.01
CA SER A 159 3.25 -9.20 -17.00
C SER A 159 3.63 -8.51 -15.69
N ASN A 160 3.71 -7.18 -15.68
CA ASN A 160 4.22 -6.41 -14.53
C ASN A 160 3.26 -5.31 -14.07
N THR A 161 2.18 -5.06 -14.81
CA THR A 161 1.27 -3.94 -14.54
C THR A 161 -0.17 -4.46 -14.44
N SER A 162 -0.80 -4.19 -13.31
CA SER A 162 -2.20 -4.50 -13.08
C SER A 162 -2.92 -3.24 -12.60
N GLU A 163 -4.15 -3.09 -13.02
CA GLU A 163 -5.02 -1.99 -12.59
C GLU A 163 -6.42 -2.49 -12.28
N TYR A 164 -7.21 -1.64 -11.65
CA TYR A 164 -8.59 -1.97 -11.27
C TYR A 164 -9.58 -1.20 -12.13
N PHE A 165 -10.62 -1.90 -12.57
CA PHE A 165 -11.67 -1.36 -13.43
C PHE A 165 -13.04 -1.62 -12.84
N ASN A 166 -13.97 -0.70 -13.05
CA ASN A 166 -15.39 -0.92 -12.73
C ASN A 166 -16.06 -1.81 -13.79
N LEU A 167 -17.33 -2.12 -13.61
CA LEU A 167 -18.08 -2.99 -14.54
C LEU A 167 -18.28 -2.35 -15.93
N ASP A 168 -18.13 -1.06 -16.06
CA ASP A 168 -18.21 -0.33 -17.33
C ASP A 168 -16.84 -0.29 -18.06
N GLY A 169 -15.82 -0.94 -17.52
CA GLY A 169 -14.46 -0.96 -18.06
C GLY A 169 -13.68 0.33 -17.83
N GLN A 170 -14.16 1.22 -16.95
CA GLN A 170 -13.45 2.42 -16.60
C GLN A 170 -12.47 2.15 -15.45
N ASN A 171 -11.27 2.69 -15.53
CA ASN A 171 -10.29 2.58 -14.45
C ASN A 171 -10.82 3.25 -13.17
N VAL A 172 -10.80 2.53 -12.05
CA VAL A 172 -11.26 3.07 -10.76
C VAL A 172 -10.33 4.14 -10.21
N LYS A 173 -9.05 4.12 -10.63
CA LYS A 173 -8.09 5.16 -10.29
C LYS A 173 -8.47 6.45 -11.01
N LYS A 174 -8.99 7.42 -10.27
CA LYS A 174 -9.31 8.74 -10.81
C LYS A 174 -8.05 9.60 -10.88
N ALA A 175 -8.12 10.66 -11.67
CA ALA A 175 -7.03 11.62 -11.81
C ALA A 175 -6.60 12.22 -10.45
N PHE A 176 -7.55 12.32 -9.49
CA PHE A 176 -7.30 12.97 -8.20
C PHE A 176 -7.98 12.26 -7.05
N LEU A 177 -7.26 12.09 -5.94
CA LEU A 177 -7.83 11.72 -4.65
C LEU A 177 -8.84 12.75 -4.17
N ARG A 178 -9.91 12.30 -3.56
CA ARG A 178 -10.96 13.17 -3.03
C ARG A 178 -10.47 14.01 -1.84
N SER A 179 -9.64 13.44 -0.97
CA SER A 179 -9.06 14.17 0.17
C SER A 179 -7.53 14.03 0.21
N PRO A 180 -6.78 15.14 0.22
CA PRO A 180 -5.33 15.13 0.35
C PRO A 180 -4.85 14.92 1.80
N VAL A 181 -5.74 15.00 2.78
CA VAL A 181 -5.42 14.95 4.22
C VAL A 181 -6.22 13.84 4.89
N LYS A 182 -5.55 12.99 5.65
CA LYS A 182 -6.21 12.00 6.51
C LYS A 182 -6.71 12.68 7.80
N LEU A 183 -7.80 12.18 8.37
CA LEU A 183 -8.37 12.67 9.65
C LEU A 183 -8.63 14.19 9.66
N SER A 184 -9.17 14.71 8.56
CA SER A 184 -9.53 16.12 8.41
C SER A 184 -11.02 16.27 8.17
N TYR A 185 -11.56 17.45 8.39
CA TYR A 185 -12.90 17.81 7.92
C TYR A 185 -12.84 19.06 7.02
N ILE A 186 -13.82 19.20 6.13
CA ILE A 186 -13.92 20.39 5.29
C ILE A 186 -14.50 21.52 6.13
N SER A 187 -13.67 22.49 6.48
CA SER A 187 -14.08 23.68 7.23
C SER A 187 -14.68 24.75 6.32
N SER A 188 -14.26 24.81 5.05
CA SER A 188 -14.85 25.72 4.06
C SER A 188 -14.82 25.11 2.67
N LYS A 189 -15.96 25.11 2.00
CA LYS A 189 -16.11 24.59 0.62
C LYS A 189 -15.73 25.65 -0.41
N TYR A 190 -15.44 25.21 -1.64
CA TYR A 190 -15.38 26.09 -2.80
C TYR A 190 -16.67 26.90 -2.95
N ASN A 191 -16.56 28.22 -3.03
CA ASN A 191 -17.69 29.12 -3.19
C ASN A 191 -17.26 30.46 -3.80
N LEU A 192 -17.65 30.71 -5.03
CA LEU A 192 -17.31 31.96 -5.72
C LEU A 192 -18.07 33.18 -5.16
N ASN A 193 -19.20 32.96 -4.50
CA ASN A 193 -20.09 34.00 -3.95
C ASN A 193 -20.01 34.04 -2.41
N ARG A 194 -18.90 33.64 -1.79
CA ARG A 194 -18.75 33.64 -0.34
C ARG A 194 -18.78 35.06 0.20
N ARG A 195 -19.74 35.36 1.09
CA ARG A 195 -19.73 36.60 1.89
C ARG A 195 -18.64 36.51 2.95
N HIS A 196 -17.71 37.48 2.96
CA HIS A 196 -16.68 37.56 3.99
C HIS A 196 -17.34 37.96 5.33
N PRO A 197 -17.14 37.19 6.42
CA PRO A 197 -17.92 37.40 7.65
C PRO A 197 -17.64 38.74 8.32
N VAL A 198 -16.46 39.34 8.11
CA VAL A 198 -16.07 40.60 8.73
C VAL A 198 -16.24 41.81 7.78
N LEU A 199 -15.89 41.63 6.50
CA LEU A 199 -15.89 42.75 5.54
C LEU A 199 -17.20 42.93 4.81
N HIS A 200 -18.16 42.02 4.99
CA HIS A 200 -19.49 41.99 4.30
C HIS A 200 -19.41 42.09 2.75
N THR A 201 -18.21 41.91 2.20
CA THR A 201 -17.97 41.89 0.75
C THR A 201 -18.02 40.46 0.22
N ILE A 202 -18.33 40.29 -1.06
CA ILE A 202 -18.26 39.01 -1.73
C ILE A 202 -16.77 38.74 -2.06
N ARG A 203 -16.20 37.72 -1.42
CA ARG A 203 -14.84 37.26 -1.69
C ARG A 203 -14.85 35.79 -2.08
N ALA A 204 -14.60 35.54 -3.35
CA ALA A 204 -14.57 34.17 -3.88
C ALA A 204 -13.57 33.26 -3.13
N HIS A 205 -14.05 32.13 -2.69
CA HIS A 205 -13.18 31.06 -2.17
C HIS A 205 -12.95 30.04 -3.27
N LYS A 206 -11.76 30.10 -3.89
CA LYS A 206 -11.37 29.27 -5.05
C LYS A 206 -10.69 27.96 -4.66
N GLY A 207 -10.95 27.44 -3.47
CA GLY A 207 -10.39 26.21 -2.95
C GLY A 207 -11.33 25.52 -1.97
N VAL A 208 -10.84 24.46 -1.38
CA VAL A 208 -11.47 23.73 -0.26
C VAL A 208 -10.52 23.81 0.92
N ASP A 209 -11.01 24.30 2.06
CA ASP A 209 -10.21 24.33 3.29
C ASP A 209 -10.45 23.05 4.08
N TYR A 210 -9.38 22.31 4.33
CA TYR A 210 -9.35 21.14 5.18
C TYR A 210 -8.76 21.52 6.54
N ALA A 211 -9.54 21.36 7.61
CA ALA A 211 -9.03 21.49 8.97
C ALA A 211 -8.50 20.16 9.47
N ALA A 212 -7.25 20.17 9.93
CA ALA A 212 -6.58 19.01 10.52
C ALA A 212 -5.60 19.47 11.59
N ASN A 213 -5.14 18.55 12.43
CA ASN A 213 -4.15 18.87 13.45
C ASN A 213 -2.84 19.35 12.82
N LYS A 214 -2.17 20.28 13.49
CA LYS A 214 -0.81 20.72 13.07
C LYS A 214 0.11 19.53 12.96
N GLY A 215 0.90 19.48 11.89
CA GLY A 215 1.76 18.35 11.61
C GLY A 215 1.11 17.20 10.83
N SER A 216 -0.21 17.28 10.55
CA SER A 216 -0.87 16.27 9.71
C SER A 216 -0.22 16.20 8.34
N PRO A 217 0.12 14.98 7.86
CA PRO A 217 0.74 14.83 6.55
C PRO A 217 -0.28 15.12 5.44
N ILE A 218 0.14 15.89 4.44
CA ILE A 218 -0.61 16.15 3.22
C ILE A 218 -0.02 15.34 2.09
N ARG A 219 -0.86 14.74 1.27
CA ARG A 219 -0.48 13.95 0.09
C ARG A 219 -0.79 14.71 -1.18
N ALA A 220 0.00 14.46 -2.22
CA ALA A 220 -0.40 14.82 -3.57
C ALA A 220 -1.75 14.13 -3.88
N THR A 221 -2.68 14.86 -4.47
CA THR A 221 -3.98 14.28 -4.85
C THR A 221 -3.91 13.41 -6.08
N GLY A 222 -2.87 13.55 -6.90
CA GLY A 222 -2.66 12.76 -8.13
C GLY A 222 -1.17 12.59 -8.43
N ASP A 223 -0.86 11.74 -9.40
CA ASP A 223 0.47 11.64 -9.98
C ASP A 223 0.84 12.96 -10.64
N GLY A 224 2.07 13.42 -10.51
CA GLY A 224 2.47 14.69 -11.11
C GLY A 224 3.90 15.08 -10.82
N THR A 225 4.25 16.30 -11.22
CA THR A 225 5.57 16.90 -11.02
C THR A 225 5.44 18.19 -10.24
N VAL A 226 6.26 18.39 -9.21
CA VAL A 226 6.29 19.62 -8.42
C VAL A 226 6.78 20.78 -9.29
N LEU A 227 5.92 21.77 -9.49
CA LEU A 227 6.26 23.01 -10.23
C LEU A 227 6.79 24.10 -9.33
N PHE A 228 6.31 24.16 -8.09
CA PHE A 228 6.58 25.26 -7.17
C PHE A 228 6.54 24.73 -5.72
N ALA A 229 7.47 25.17 -4.88
CA ALA A 229 7.54 24.78 -3.47
C ALA A 229 8.25 25.88 -2.67
N GLU A 230 7.59 27.02 -2.45
CA GLU A 230 8.15 28.19 -1.77
C GLU A 230 7.05 28.98 -1.04
N TYR A 231 7.44 29.98 -0.26
CA TYR A 231 6.51 30.95 0.34
C TYR A 231 5.92 31.86 -0.74
N ASN A 232 4.59 31.98 -0.76
CA ASN A 232 3.86 32.79 -1.75
C ASN A 232 2.76 33.64 -1.11
N GLY A 233 3.13 34.75 -0.51
CA GLY A 233 2.22 35.78 0.00
C GLY A 233 1.02 35.23 0.80
N GLY A 234 -0.18 35.54 0.39
CA GLY A 234 -1.42 35.13 1.08
C GLY A 234 -1.68 33.61 1.12
N CYS A 235 -0.99 32.81 0.31
CA CYS A 235 -1.04 31.35 0.35
C CYS A 235 -0.07 30.76 1.39
N GLY A 236 0.86 31.58 1.92
CA GLY A 236 1.89 31.07 2.82
C GLY A 236 2.88 30.14 2.13
N ASN A 237 3.30 29.08 2.82
CA ASN A 237 4.04 28.00 2.16
C ASN A 237 3.13 27.29 1.18
N GLU A 238 3.51 27.33 -0.09
CA GLU A 238 2.71 26.81 -1.21
C GLU A 238 3.46 25.72 -1.97
N ILE A 239 2.73 24.68 -2.36
CA ILE A 239 3.18 23.72 -3.37
C ILE A 239 2.19 23.73 -4.55
N LYS A 240 2.75 23.71 -5.76
CA LYS A 240 1.99 23.45 -7.00
C LYS A 240 2.51 22.18 -7.63
N ILE A 241 1.57 21.31 -8.04
CA ILE A 241 1.86 20.05 -8.71
C ILE A 241 1.17 20.06 -10.07
N LYS A 242 1.94 19.89 -11.14
CA LYS A 242 1.43 19.68 -12.49
C LYS A 242 1.14 18.20 -12.69
N HIS A 243 -0.10 17.85 -13.01
CA HIS A 243 -0.55 16.47 -13.23
C HIS A 243 -0.62 16.12 -14.72
N SER A 244 -1.08 17.07 -15.53
CA SER A 244 -1.10 17.02 -16.98
C SER A 244 -0.94 18.43 -17.53
N GLU A 245 -1.06 18.63 -18.83
CA GLU A 245 -0.96 19.97 -19.42
C GLU A 245 -2.00 20.93 -18.86
N ASP A 246 -3.20 20.45 -18.59
CA ASP A 246 -4.37 21.26 -18.18
C ASP A 246 -4.61 21.32 -16.67
N TYR A 247 -3.97 20.46 -15.88
CA TYR A 247 -4.31 20.32 -14.47
C TYR A 247 -3.13 20.60 -13.54
N VAL A 248 -3.31 21.59 -12.66
CA VAL A 248 -2.40 21.94 -11.58
C VAL A 248 -3.15 21.97 -10.26
N THR A 249 -2.70 21.22 -9.26
CA THR A 249 -3.21 21.37 -7.90
C THR A 249 -2.33 22.28 -7.07
N ARG A 250 -2.96 23.03 -6.16
CA ARG A 250 -2.29 23.96 -5.23
C ARG A 250 -2.58 23.55 -3.80
N TYR A 251 -1.53 23.59 -2.98
CA TYR A 251 -1.58 23.29 -1.56
C TYR A 251 -1.03 24.48 -0.82
N CYS A 252 -1.89 25.19 -0.09
CA CYS A 252 -1.58 26.43 0.61
C CYS A 252 -1.53 26.22 2.13
N HIS A 253 -1.01 27.22 2.83
CA HIS A 253 -0.96 27.27 4.29
C HIS A 253 -0.25 26.07 4.92
N LEU A 254 0.84 25.62 4.27
CA LEU A 254 1.64 24.50 4.77
C LEU A 254 2.54 24.97 5.92
N ASP A 255 2.69 24.16 6.96
CA ASP A 255 3.59 24.47 8.08
C ASP A 255 5.05 24.42 7.63
N LYS A 256 5.42 23.37 6.91
CA LYS A 256 6.77 23.17 6.36
C LYS A 256 6.76 22.28 5.14
N PHE A 257 7.83 22.34 4.37
CA PHE A 257 8.09 21.41 3.26
C PHE A 257 8.84 20.16 3.75
N SER A 258 8.51 19.01 3.18
CA SER A 258 9.35 17.83 3.34
C SER A 258 10.68 18.03 2.61
N SER A 259 11.77 17.46 3.16
CA SER A 259 13.07 17.42 2.48
C SER A 259 13.03 16.76 1.09
N ARG A 260 11.98 15.97 0.85
CA ARG A 260 11.72 15.31 -0.43
C ARG A 260 10.95 16.19 -1.42
N THR A 261 10.39 17.32 -1.01
CA THR A 261 9.62 18.22 -1.88
C THR A 261 10.57 19.21 -2.56
N LYS A 262 10.90 18.91 -3.82
CA LYS A 262 11.77 19.76 -4.65
C LYS A 262 11.12 19.96 -6.01
N VAL A 263 11.26 21.17 -6.57
CA VAL A 263 10.80 21.48 -7.94
C VAL A 263 11.40 20.49 -8.93
N GLY A 264 10.60 20.03 -9.88
CA GLY A 264 10.97 19.03 -10.87
C GLY A 264 10.81 17.57 -10.39
N ARG A 265 10.57 17.31 -9.10
CA ARG A 265 10.40 15.94 -8.60
C ARG A 265 9.03 15.39 -8.95
N LYS A 266 9.00 14.14 -9.43
CA LYS A 266 7.76 13.36 -9.62
C LYS A 266 7.20 12.93 -8.25
N VAL A 267 5.90 13.05 -8.09
CA VAL A 267 5.15 12.66 -6.89
C VAL A 267 3.98 11.76 -7.27
N LYS A 268 3.59 10.89 -6.34
CA LYS A 268 2.41 10.01 -6.46
C LYS A 268 1.49 10.23 -5.25
N PRO A 269 0.18 9.91 -5.31
CA PRO A 269 -0.76 10.06 -4.20
C PRO A 269 -0.36 9.29 -2.93
N VAL A 270 0.38 8.19 -3.09
CA VAL A 270 0.91 7.37 -1.99
C VAL A 270 2.24 7.89 -1.46
N SER A 271 2.91 8.78 -2.20
CA SER A 271 4.13 9.42 -1.72
C SER A 271 3.76 10.28 -0.51
N TYR A 272 4.10 9.81 0.69
CA TYR A 272 4.04 10.61 1.90
C TYR A 272 5.00 11.79 1.74
N THR A 273 4.55 12.81 1.06
CA THR A 273 5.13 14.14 1.20
C THR A 273 4.61 14.64 2.53
N HIS A 274 5.45 14.60 3.57
CA HIS A 274 5.12 15.19 4.86
C HIS A 274 5.01 16.70 4.68
N LEU A 275 3.85 17.14 4.21
CA LEU A 275 3.42 18.52 4.21
C LEU A 275 2.58 18.66 5.48
N THR A 276 2.93 19.57 6.34
CA THR A 276 2.23 19.77 7.61
C THR A 276 1.42 21.05 7.56
N LEU A 277 0.18 21.01 8.09
CA LEU A 277 -0.68 22.18 8.21
C LEU A 277 -0.27 23.05 9.41
N PRO A 278 -0.34 24.40 9.32
CA PRO A 278 -0.26 25.28 10.47
C PRO A 278 -1.51 25.15 11.34
N THR A 279 -1.38 25.45 12.62
CA THR A 279 -2.53 25.69 13.48
C THR A 279 -3.12 27.06 13.17
N THR A 280 -4.42 27.16 13.03
CA THR A 280 -5.17 28.41 13.25
C THR A 280 -5.33 28.62 14.73
#